data_dd89ed5add06bc3ab2aabb3e823a9f42
#
_entry.id   dd89ed5add06bc3ab2aabb3e823a9f42
#
_cell.length_a   1.000
_cell.length_b   1.000
_cell.length_c   1.000
_cell.angle_alpha   90.00
_cell.angle_beta   90.00
_cell.angle_gamma   90.00
#
_symmetry.space_group_name_H-M   'P 1'
#
loop_
_entity.id
_entity.type
_entity.pdbx_description
1 polymer ?
#
loop_
_entity_poly.entity_id
_entity_poly.type
_entity_poly.pdbx_seq_one_letter_code
_entity_poly.pdbx_strand_id
1 'polypeptide(L)'
;MTYVVANLHGNNQGFQKLLQTIKFKDKDILYVLGDSVDFGEESMDLLTDMSMRVNVYPIAGEHDLKALRMLTGFEKMLKDGSAPTPKFSAEMTAWAQDGGMATLSGYRALDAEMREGVLDYLAEFTLCDEVKAGSKTFFLAHAGLSGYDADKAPEDYEPEEVFATELPDADFFKARTLVVGHVPTASGKIERKNGVIYLDCGIDKIGCLCLETDEEYYV
;
A
#
# COMPACT_ATOMS: atom_id res chain seq x y z
N MET A 1 -13.93 -13.90 4.30
CA MET A 1 -14.30 -12.51 3.96
C MET A 1 -13.09 -11.85 3.35
N THR A 2 -13.30 -10.89 2.45
CA THR A 2 -12.24 -10.10 1.81
C THR A 2 -12.32 -8.67 2.34
N TYR A 3 -11.26 -8.24 2.99
CA TYR A 3 -11.14 -6.90 3.56
C TYR A 3 -10.15 -6.07 2.75
N VAL A 4 -10.35 -4.77 2.72
CA VAL A 4 -9.41 -3.82 2.12
C VAL A 4 -9.15 -2.65 3.07
N VAL A 5 -7.89 -2.25 3.16
CA VAL A 5 -7.38 -1.10 3.94
C VAL A 5 -6.35 -0.37 3.11
N ALA A 6 -6.10 0.90 3.39
CA ALA A 6 -5.09 1.69 2.68
C ALA A 6 -4.29 2.58 3.65
N ASN A 7 -3.13 3.02 3.20
CA ASN A 7 -2.36 4.10 3.84
C ASN A 7 -2.05 3.83 5.33
N LEU A 8 -1.38 2.71 5.61
CA LEU A 8 -1.02 2.33 6.99
C LEU A 8 0.16 3.15 7.55
N HIS A 9 1.04 3.67 6.69
CA HIS A 9 2.11 4.58 7.03
C HIS A 9 2.89 4.19 8.29
N GLY A 10 3.37 2.95 8.37
CA GLY A 10 4.17 2.48 9.51
C GLY A 10 3.40 2.39 10.83
N ASN A 11 2.07 2.36 10.81
CA ASN A 11 1.23 2.23 12.00
C ASN A 11 0.91 0.74 12.29
N ASN A 12 1.87 0.00 12.81
CA ASN A 12 1.69 -1.41 13.14
C ASN A 12 0.68 -1.62 14.28
N GLN A 13 0.67 -0.76 15.29
CA GLN A 13 -0.32 -0.84 16.37
C GLN A 13 -1.75 -0.70 15.85
N GLY A 14 -1.98 0.26 14.94
CA GLY A 14 -3.27 0.44 14.27
C GLY A 14 -3.65 -0.78 13.43
N PHE A 15 -2.70 -1.36 12.69
CA PHE A 15 -2.90 -2.59 11.92
C PHE A 15 -3.30 -3.77 12.82
N GLN A 16 -2.59 -4.01 13.90
CA GLN A 16 -2.92 -5.05 14.89
C GLN A 16 -4.33 -4.84 15.50
N LYS A 17 -4.65 -3.61 15.86
CA LYS A 17 -5.98 -3.25 16.38
C LYS A 17 -7.07 -3.48 15.33
N LEU A 18 -6.80 -3.18 14.06
CA LEU A 18 -7.71 -3.48 12.96
C LEU A 18 -7.99 -4.97 12.86
N LEU A 19 -6.95 -5.82 12.82
CA LEU A 19 -7.10 -7.28 12.74
C LEU A 19 -7.95 -7.84 13.90
N GLN A 20 -7.78 -7.30 15.12
CA GLN A 20 -8.61 -7.67 16.28
C GLN A 20 -10.06 -7.19 16.10
N THR A 21 -10.27 -5.97 15.61
CA THR A 21 -11.60 -5.37 15.42
C THR A 21 -12.43 -6.16 14.42
N ILE A 22 -11.85 -6.52 13.27
CA ILE A 22 -12.52 -7.33 12.25
C ILE A 22 -12.53 -8.83 12.59
N LYS A 23 -11.86 -9.24 13.67
CA LYS A 23 -11.68 -10.65 14.08
C LYS A 23 -11.11 -11.49 12.93
N PHE A 24 -10.05 -10.98 12.30
CA PHE A 24 -9.39 -11.56 11.14
C PHE A 24 -8.97 -13.00 11.39
N LYS A 25 -9.23 -13.90 10.44
CA LYS A 25 -8.99 -15.34 10.53
C LYS A 25 -8.18 -15.85 9.33
N ASP A 26 -7.61 -17.02 9.45
CA ASP A 26 -6.80 -17.69 8.42
C ASP A 26 -7.50 -17.84 7.06
N LYS A 27 -8.83 -17.90 7.04
CA LYS A 27 -9.65 -18.01 5.82
C LYS A 27 -10.08 -16.67 5.23
N ASP A 28 -9.84 -15.59 5.93
CA ASP A 28 -10.14 -14.26 5.46
C ASP A 28 -8.96 -13.75 4.63
N ILE A 29 -9.18 -12.80 3.76
CA ILE A 29 -8.18 -12.14 2.93
C ILE A 29 -8.16 -10.66 3.29
N LEU A 30 -6.99 -10.05 3.37
CA LEU A 30 -6.81 -8.63 3.56
C LEU A 30 -5.91 -8.07 2.48
N TYR A 31 -6.41 -7.10 1.72
CA TYR A 31 -5.61 -6.28 0.82
C TYR A 31 -5.20 -4.98 1.51
N VAL A 32 -3.94 -4.59 1.35
CA VAL A 32 -3.39 -3.32 1.82
C VAL A 32 -3.05 -2.48 0.59
N LEU A 33 -3.82 -1.41 0.35
CA LEU A 33 -3.74 -0.61 -0.87
C LEU A 33 -2.72 0.52 -0.74
N GLY A 34 -1.45 0.15 -0.67
CA GLY A 34 -0.31 1.05 -0.73
C GLY A 34 -0.03 1.87 0.52
N ASP A 35 1.11 2.53 0.45
CA ASP A 35 1.63 3.42 1.49
C ASP A 35 1.68 2.74 2.86
N SER A 36 2.30 1.56 2.87
CA SER A 36 2.52 0.79 4.11
C SER A 36 3.61 1.40 4.97
N VAL A 37 4.58 2.10 4.35
CA VAL A 37 5.74 2.70 5.02
C VAL A 37 5.67 4.23 5.06
N ASP A 38 6.68 4.83 5.63
CA ASP A 38 6.89 6.27 5.84
C ASP A 38 5.95 6.89 6.89
N PHE A 39 6.30 8.08 7.37
CA PHE A 39 5.66 8.85 8.44
C PHE A 39 5.69 8.17 9.82
N GLY A 40 5.12 6.98 9.98
CA GLY A 40 5.09 6.25 11.26
C GLY A 40 6.40 5.52 11.57
N GLU A 41 6.68 5.35 12.85
CA GLU A 41 7.96 4.80 13.33
C GLU A 41 8.03 3.27 13.26
N GLU A 42 6.90 2.58 13.06
CA GLU A 42 6.79 1.11 13.12
C GLU A 42 6.76 0.46 11.72
N SER A 43 7.33 1.12 10.67
CA SER A 43 7.31 0.60 9.30
C SER A 43 7.93 -0.81 9.20
N MET A 44 9.04 -1.07 9.90
CA MET A 44 9.70 -2.38 9.86
C MET A 44 8.89 -3.45 10.59
N ASP A 45 8.28 -3.12 11.70
CA ASP A 45 7.41 -4.04 12.45
C ASP A 45 6.15 -4.38 11.63
N LEU A 46 5.56 -3.38 10.96
CA LEU A 46 4.41 -3.57 10.08
C LEU A 46 4.74 -4.48 8.90
N LEU A 47 5.85 -4.22 8.18
CA LEU A 47 6.28 -5.06 7.06
C LEU A 47 6.55 -6.50 7.52
N THR A 48 7.21 -6.66 8.67
CA THR A 48 7.48 -7.99 9.25
C THR A 48 6.18 -8.71 9.58
N ASP A 49 5.21 -8.05 10.24
CA ASP A 49 3.93 -8.68 10.58
C ASP A 49 3.12 -9.04 9.33
N MET A 50 3.09 -8.15 8.33
CA MET A 50 2.41 -8.43 7.05
C MET A 50 3.05 -9.62 6.33
N SER A 51 4.39 -9.68 6.24
CA SER A 51 5.12 -10.75 5.54
C SER A 51 4.92 -12.15 6.16
N MET A 52 4.64 -12.21 7.45
CA MET A 52 4.36 -13.47 8.15
C MET A 52 2.94 -14.01 7.89
N ARG A 53 2.09 -13.24 7.19
CA ARG A 53 0.67 -13.59 6.97
C ARG A 53 0.42 -13.94 5.51
N VAL A 54 0.22 -15.23 5.24
CA VAL A 54 -0.03 -15.74 3.88
C VAL A 54 -1.35 -15.26 3.23
N ASN A 55 -2.19 -14.58 4.00
CA ASN A 55 -3.51 -14.08 3.58
C ASN A 55 -3.62 -12.54 3.64
N VAL A 56 -2.48 -11.85 3.72
CA VAL A 56 -2.36 -10.40 3.57
C VAL A 56 -1.64 -10.10 2.25
N TYR A 57 -2.27 -9.35 1.37
CA TYR A 57 -1.79 -9.05 0.02
C TYR A 57 -1.51 -7.56 -0.12
N PRO A 58 -0.25 -7.14 -0.11
CA PRO A 58 0.12 -5.75 -0.30
C PRO A 58 0.07 -5.34 -1.77
N ILE A 59 -0.54 -4.19 -2.03
CA ILE A 59 -0.45 -3.43 -3.27
C ILE A 59 0.47 -2.25 -3.01
N ALA A 60 1.41 -1.96 -3.92
CA ALA A 60 2.37 -0.89 -3.74
C ALA A 60 1.71 0.48 -3.87
N GLY A 61 2.08 1.38 -2.96
CA GLY A 61 1.91 2.82 -3.12
C GLY A 61 3.21 3.50 -3.56
N GLU A 62 3.16 4.78 -3.83
CA GLU A 62 4.34 5.54 -4.22
C GLU A 62 5.39 5.61 -3.09
N HIS A 63 4.96 5.63 -1.82
CA HIS A 63 5.88 5.57 -0.68
C HIS A 63 6.59 4.22 -0.60
N ASP A 64 5.90 3.10 -0.86
CA ASP A 64 6.50 1.76 -0.85
C ASP A 64 7.55 1.60 -1.95
N LEU A 65 7.24 1.99 -3.20
CA LEU A 65 8.18 1.95 -4.31
C LEU A 65 9.36 2.92 -4.10
N LYS A 66 9.10 4.08 -3.54
CA LYS A 66 10.14 5.05 -3.20
C LYS A 66 11.07 4.49 -2.14
N ALA A 67 10.53 3.91 -1.06
CA ALA A 67 11.28 3.28 -0.01
C ALA A 67 12.13 2.13 -0.54
N LEU A 68 11.56 1.21 -1.33
CA LEU A 68 12.30 0.12 -1.97
C LEU A 68 13.51 0.65 -2.75
N ARG A 69 13.33 1.67 -3.59
CA ARG A 69 14.42 2.27 -4.38
C ARG A 69 15.49 2.91 -3.50
N MET A 70 15.08 3.67 -2.49
CA MET A 70 16.03 4.37 -1.60
C MET A 70 16.79 3.40 -0.71
N LEU A 71 16.12 2.41 -0.12
CA LEU A 71 16.74 1.39 0.72
C LEU A 71 17.66 0.47 -0.08
N THR A 72 17.29 0.06 -1.30
CA THR A 72 18.17 -0.71 -2.20
C THR A 72 19.45 0.05 -2.52
N GLY A 73 19.35 1.35 -2.84
CA GLY A 73 20.53 2.19 -3.07
C GLY A 73 21.39 2.36 -1.82
N PHE A 74 20.78 2.51 -0.66
CA PHE A 74 21.46 2.58 0.64
C PHE A 74 22.19 1.26 0.95
N GLU A 75 21.54 0.11 0.80
CA GLU A 75 22.14 -1.21 1.03
C GLU A 75 23.33 -1.48 0.10
N LYS A 76 23.23 -1.07 -1.17
CA LYS A 76 24.34 -1.15 -2.12
C LYS A 76 25.55 -0.37 -1.62
N MET A 77 25.36 0.86 -1.13
CA MET A 77 26.47 1.67 -0.59
C MET A 77 27.09 1.03 0.65
N LEU A 78 26.28 0.40 1.51
CA LEU A 78 26.81 -0.34 2.66
C LEU A 78 27.66 -1.55 2.24
N LYS A 79 27.23 -2.28 1.20
CA LYS A 79 27.95 -3.50 0.72
C LYS A 79 29.24 -3.18 -0.02
N ASP A 80 29.27 -2.15 -0.85
CA ASP A 80 30.43 -1.83 -1.71
C ASP A 80 31.29 -0.66 -1.21
N GLY A 81 30.87 0.03 -0.14
CA GLY A 81 31.58 1.17 0.43
C GLY A 81 31.59 2.41 -0.48
N SER A 82 30.73 2.46 -1.49
CA SER A 82 30.67 3.57 -2.44
C SER A 82 30.04 4.82 -1.82
N ALA A 83 30.51 5.99 -2.22
CA ALA A 83 29.86 7.25 -1.88
C ALA A 83 28.59 7.45 -2.74
N PRO A 84 27.53 8.07 -2.19
CA PRO A 84 26.34 8.37 -2.96
C PRO A 84 26.63 9.37 -4.07
N THR A 85 25.98 9.21 -5.21
CA THR A 85 25.99 10.24 -6.26
C THR A 85 25.23 11.49 -5.81
N PRO A 86 25.55 12.69 -6.30
CA PRO A 86 24.79 13.91 -5.96
C PRO A 86 23.28 13.78 -6.20
N LYS A 87 22.89 13.10 -7.28
CA LYS A 87 21.48 12.84 -7.60
C LYS A 87 20.83 11.96 -6.52
N PHE A 88 21.46 10.83 -6.19
CA PHE A 88 20.93 9.92 -5.16
C PHE A 88 20.86 10.59 -3.78
N SER A 89 21.85 11.40 -3.40
CA SER A 89 21.81 12.16 -2.15
C SER A 89 20.66 13.14 -2.10
N ALA A 90 20.36 13.83 -3.21
CA ALA A 90 19.24 14.76 -3.29
C ALA A 90 17.87 14.01 -3.18
N GLU A 91 17.75 12.88 -3.87
CA GLU A 91 16.55 12.04 -3.81
C GLU A 91 16.32 11.43 -2.40
N MET A 92 17.39 10.94 -1.77
CA MET A 92 17.35 10.43 -0.40
C MET A 92 16.94 11.52 0.60
N THR A 93 17.46 12.75 0.42
CA THR A 93 17.11 13.89 1.26
C THR A 93 15.65 14.25 1.10
N ALA A 94 15.15 14.31 -0.14
CA ALA A 94 13.75 14.62 -0.42
C ALA A 94 12.82 13.56 0.19
N TRP A 95 13.14 12.27 0.01
CA TRP A 95 12.38 11.18 0.62
C TRP A 95 12.39 11.24 2.15
N ALA A 96 13.55 11.48 2.76
CA ALA A 96 13.67 11.60 4.22
C ALA A 96 12.79 12.74 4.79
N GLN A 97 12.67 13.85 4.04
CA GLN A 97 11.80 14.99 4.41
C GLN A 97 10.32 14.71 4.21
N ASP A 98 9.99 13.78 3.33
CA ASP A 98 8.64 13.34 2.99
C ASP A 98 8.22 12.05 3.73
N GLY A 99 8.56 11.96 5.01
CA GLY A 99 8.19 10.84 5.88
C GLY A 99 9.19 9.68 5.91
N GLY A 100 10.06 9.53 4.90
CA GLY A 100 10.97 8.40 4.77
C GLY A 100 12.06 8.29 5.84
N MET A 101 12.29 9.34 6.63
CA MET A 101 13.26 9.30 7.73
C MET A 101 12.90 8.25 8.79
N ALA A 102 11.62 8.07 9.09
CA ALA A 102 11.14 7.06 10.03
C ALA A 102 11.48 5.65 9.52
N THR A 103 11.14 5.38 8.25
CA THR A 103 11.44 4.11 7.55
C THR A 103 12.95 3.83 7.50
N LEU A 104 13.76 4.81 7.11
CA LEU A 104 15.22 4.67 7.05
C LEU A 104 15.81 4.39 8.43
N SER A 105 15.32 5.03 9.46
CA SER A 105 15.80 4.86 10.83
C SER A 105 15.51 3.43 11.33
N GLY A 106 14.30 2.93 11.14
CA GLY A 106 13.93 1.56 11.44
C GLY A 106 14.77 0.54 10.67
N TYR A 107 14.90 0.73 9.35
CA TYR A 107 15.70 -0.15 8.48
C TYR A 107 17.16 -0.23 8.90
N ARG A 108 17.79 0.88 9.29
CA ARG A 108 19.18 0.91 9.76
C ARG A 108 19.40 0.16 11.08
N ALA A 109 18.37 0.01 11.89
CA ALA A 109 18.44 -0.71 13.15
C ALA A 109 18.42 -2.25 12.97
N LEU A 110 18.00 -2.73 11.79
CA LEU A 110 17.95 -4.15 11.44
C LEU A 110 19.35 -4.73 11.17
N ASP A 111 19.54 -6.03 11.39
CA ASP A 111 20.68 -6.75 10.89
C ASP A 111 20.63 -6.96 9.36
N ALA A 112 21.69 -7.52 8.77
CA ALA A 112 21.81 -7.64 7.32
C ALA A 112 20.78 -8.61 6.72
N GLU A 113 20.44 -9.70 7.40
CA GLU A 113 19.46 -10.68 6.94
C GLU A 113 18.05 -10.11 6.95
N MET A 114 17.69 -9.42 8.03
CA MET A 114 16.40 -8.73 8.13
C MET A 114 16.25 -7.62 7.09
N ARG A 115 17.34 -6.85 6.82
CA ARG A 115 17.31 -5.81 5.77
C ARG A 115 17.08 -6.40 4.38
N GLU A 116 17.70 -7.54 4.06
CA GLU A 116 17.47 -8.25 2.81
C GLU A 116 16.02 -8.72 2.70
N GLY A 117 15.48 -9.32 3.75
CA GLY A 117 14.07 -9.76 3.80
C GLY A 117 13.07 -8.62 3.61
N VAL A 118 13.35 -7.42 4.14
CA VAL A 118 12.51 -6.22 3.92
C VAL A 118 12.52 -5.80 2.46
N LEU A 119 13.69 -5.80 1.79
CA LEU A 119 13.79 -5.44 0.37
C LEU A 119 13.08 -6.46 -0.51
N ASP A 120 13.27 -7.74 -0.25
CA ASP A 120 12.62 -8.83 -0.98
C ASP A 120 11.09 -8.72 -0.84
N TYR A 121 10.58 -8.50 0.38
CA TYR A 121 9.15 -8.37 0.61
C TYR A 121 8.54 -7.13 -0.07
N LEU A 122 9.20 -5.96 -0.01
CA LEU A 122 8.74 -4.77 -0.73
C LEU A 122 8.74 -4.96 -2.25
N ALA A 123 9.68 -5.75 -2.77
CA ALA A 123 9.76 -6.06 -4.21
C ALA A 123 8.65 -7.02 -4.68
N GLU A 124 7.98 -7.75 -3.76
CA GLU A 124 6.85 -8.63 -4.06
C GLU A 124 5.51 -7.90 -4.12
N PHE A 125 5.44 -6.62 -3.73
CA PHE A 125 4.20 -5.86 -3.79
C PHE A 125 3.70 -5.74 -5.23
N THR A 126 2.43 -6.08 -5.46
CA THR A 126 1.78 -5.90 -6.76
C THR A 126 1.34 -4.44 -6.93
N LEU A 127 1.09 -4.01 -8.17
CA LEU A 127 0.63 -2.64 -8.45
C LEU A 127 -0.88 -2.47 -8.34
N CYS A 128 -1.61 -3.52 -8.67
CA CYS A 128 -3.08 -3.60 -8.58
C CYS A 128 -3.53 -5.06 -8.57
N ASP A 129 -4.81 -5.28 -8.34
CA ASP A 129 -5.45 -6.60 -8.45
C ASP A 129 -6.93 -6.49 -8.81
N GLU A 130 -7.51 -7.54 -9.38
CA GLU A 130 -8.96 -7.65 -9.62
C GLU A 130 -9.56 -8.77 -8.77
N VAL A 131 -10.51 -8.43 -7.91
CA VAL A 131 -11.07 -9.33 -6.90
C VAL A 131 -12.57 -9.47 -7.07
N LYS A 132 -13.07 -10.72 -7.01
CA LYS A 132 -14.50 -11.01 -6.92
C LYS A 132 -14.90 -11.25 -5.47
N ALA A 133 -15.83 -10.43 -4.96
CA ALA A 133 -16.43 -10.60 -3.65
C ALA A 133 -17.96 -10.59 -3.77
N GLY A 134 -18.58 -11.71 -3.41
CA GLY A 134 -20.00 -11.93 -3.69
C GLY A 134 -20.33 -11.92 -5.19
N SER A 135 -21.24 -11.05 -5.60
CA SER A 135 -21.62 -10.85 -7.01
C SER A 135 -20.93 -9.69 -7.71
N LYS A 136 -20.03 -8.99 -7.00
CA LYS A 136 -19.36 -7.78 -7.49
C LYS A 136 -17.89 -8.07 -7.83
N THR A 137 -17.37 -7.33 -8.82
CA THR A 137 -15.95 -7.30 -9.14
C THR A 137 -15.38 -5.95 -8.71
N PHE A 138 -14.26 -6.00 -7.99
CA PHE A 138 -13.53 -4.84 -7.51
C PHE A 138 -12.16 -4.80 -8.16
N PHE A 139 -11.76 -3.64 -8.63
CA PHE A 139 -10.38 -3.38 -9.04
C PHE A 139 -9.71 -2.59 -7.92
N LEU A 140 -8.62 -3.12 -7.42
CA LEU A 140 -7.89 -2.60 -6.26
C LEU A 140 -6.60 -1.95 -6.76
N ALA A 141 -6.41 -0.67 -6.47
CA ALA A 141 -5.19 0.05 -6.77
C ALA A 141 -4.90 1.07 -5.66
N HIS A 142 -3.68 1.59 -5.60
CA HIS A 142 -3.34 2.59 -4.58
C HIS A 142 -4.05 3.92 -4.82
N ALA A 143 -3.97 4.51 -6.01
CA ALA A 143 -4.44 5.89 -6.25
C ALA A 143 -5.57 5.98 -7.29
N GLY A 144 -5.41 5.40 -8.45
CA GLY A 144 -6.39 5.51 -9.54
C GLY A 144 -6.13 4.49 -10.63
N LEU A 145 -6.67 4.75 -11.81
CA LEU A 145 -6.45 3.88 -12.96
C LEU A 145 -6.63 4.68 -14.26
N SER A 146 -5.54 4.98 -14.93
CA SER A 146 -5.56 5.54 -16.27
C SER A 146 -5.42 4.45 -17.34
N GLY A 147 -5.98 4.68 -18.52
CA GLY A 147 -5.77 3.77 -19.66
C GLY A 147 -6.28 2.36 -19.43
N TYR A 148 -7.43 2.20 -18.74
CA TYR A 148 -8.02 0.88 -18.53
C TYR A 148 -8.22 0.13 -19.85
N ASP A 149 -7.77 -1.14 -19.87
CA ASP A 149 -7.98 -2.09 -20.96
C ASP A 149 -8.55 -3.39 -20.37
N ALA A 150 -9.69 -3.84 -20.89
CA ALA A 150 -10.37 -5.04 -20.41
C ALA A 150 -9.58 -6.34 -20.64
N ASP A 151 -8.67 -6.32 -21.63
CA ASP A 151 -7.82 -7.45 -21.99
C ASP A 151 -6.45 -7.43 -21.25
N LYS A 152 -6.16 -6.36 -20.49
CA LYS A 152 -4.93 -6.19 -19.75
C LYS A 152 -5.03 -6.87 -18.38
N ALA A 153 -4.09 -7.76 -18.08
CA ALA A 153 -4.03 -8.40 -16.78
C ALA A 153 -3.47 -7.42 -15.70
N PRO A 154 -3.82 -7.58 -14.41
CA PRO A 154 -3.32 -6.71 -13.35
C PRO A 154 -1.79 -6.60 -13.29
N GLU A 155 -1.07 -7.68 -13.58
CA GLU A 155 0.38 -7.74 -13.62
C GLU A 155 1.05 -6.98 -14.78
N ASP A 156 0.27 -6.57 -15.78
CA ASP A 156 0.77 -5.84 -16.94
C ASP A 156 0.66 -4.31 -16.79
N TYR A 157 0.09 -3.83 -15.67
CA TYR A 157 -0.01 -2.39 -15.42
C TYR A 157 1.32 -1.81 -14.92
N GLU A 158 1.63 -0.59 -15.40
CA GLU A 158 2.80 0.17 -14.97
C GLU A 158 2.43 1.17 -13.84
N PRO A 159 3.40 1.59 -13.01
CA PRO A 159 3.13 2.51 -11.90
C PRO A 159 2.40 3.79 -12.31
N GLU A 160 2.75 4.37 -13.46
CA GLU A 160 2.15 5.60 -13.96
C GLU A 160 0.66 5.46 -14.27
N GLU A 161 0.19 4.24 -14.55
CA GLU A 161 -1.21 3.97 -14.84
C GLU A 161 -2.06 3.83 -13.56
N VAL A 162 -1.50 3.29 -12.48
CA VAL A 162 -2.21 3.00 -11.23
C VAL A 162 -1.98 4.05 -10.13
N PHE A 163 -1.01 4.94 -10.32
CA PHE A 163 -0.80 6.13 -9.47
C PHE A 163 -1.39 7.40 -10.10
N ALA A 164 -2.09 7.27 -11.21
CA ALA A 164 -2.78 8.37 -11.83
C ALA A 164 -3.93 8.87 -10.95
N THR A 165 -4.18 10.17 -10.97
CA THR A 165 -5.38 10.76 -10.35
C THR A 165 -6.60 10.68 -11.26
N GLU A 166 -6.41 10.21 -12.49
CA GLU A 166 -7.46 10.03 -13.49
C GLU A 166 -8.29 8.79 -13.15
N LEU A 167 -9.56 8.83 -13.53
CA LEU A 167 -10.47 7.70 -13.36
C LEU A 167 -10.69 7.01 -14.71
N PRO A 168 -10.91 5.70 -14.72
CA PRO A 168 -11.26 4.97 -15.92
C PRO A 168 -12.57 5.47 -16.52
N ASP A 169 -12.84 5.08 -17.74
CA ASP A 169 -14.05 5.46 -18.47
C ASP A 169 -15.33 4.81 -17.90
N ALA A 170 -16.49 5.22 -18.48
CA ALA A 170 -17.79 4.70 -18.03
C ALA A 170 -17.97 3.20 -18.28
N ASP A 171 -17.23 2.59 -19.21
CA ASP A 171 -17.34 1.18 -19.52
C ASP A 171 -16.75 0.30 -18.43
N PHE A 172 -15.66 0.75 -17.80
CA PHE A 172 -15.10 0.13 -16.59
C PHE A 172 -16.17 -0.03 -15.50
N PHE A 173 -16.88 1.06 -15.18
CA PHE A 173 -17.85 1.09 -14.08
C PHE A 173 -19.14 0.31 -14.34
N LYS A 174 -19.39 -0.19 -15.55
CA LYS A 174 -20.51 -1.08 -15.82
C LYS A 174 -20.35 -2.46 -15.15
N ALA A 175 -19.13 -2.91 -14.96
CA ALA A 175 -18.83 -4.27 -14.48
C ALA A 175 -17.99 -4.29 -13.18
N ARG A 176 -17.38 -3.17 -12.82
CA ARG A 176 -16.38 -3.08 -11.75
C ARG A 176 -16.62 -1.90 -10.83
N THR A 177 -16.10 -2.00 -9.62
CA THR A 177 -15.96 -0.90 -8.67
C THR A 177 -14.47 -0.68 -8.43
N LEU A 178 -13.98 0.53 -8.60
CA LEU A 178 -12.60 0.89 -8.27
C LEU A 178 -12.50 1.15 -6.75
N VAL A 179 -11.47 0.61 -6.11
CA VAL A 179 -11.19 0.85 -4.67
C VAL A 179 -9.78 1.40 -4.55
N VAL A 180 -9.65 2.56 -3.91
CA VAL A 180 -8.38 3.30 -3.81
C VAL A 180 -8.13 3.87 -2.42
N GLY A 181 -6.86 4.16 -2.14
CA GLY A 181 -6.38 4.96 -1.01
C GLY A 181 -5.91 6.35 -1.45
N HIS A 182 -4.67 6.69 -1.11
CA HIS A 182 -3.84 7.81 -1.55
C HIS A 182 -4.35 9.23 -1.19
N VAL A 183 -5.59 9.55 -1.48
CA VAL A 183 -6.15 10.89 -1.22
C VAL A 183 -7.06 10.84 0.00
N PRO A 184 -6.69 11.53 1.10
CA PRO A 184 -7.52 11.57 2.28
C PRO A 184 -8.92 12.11 1.99
N THR A 185 -9.94 11.39 2.41
CA THR A 185 -11.32 11.82 2.28
C THR A 185 -11.62 13.01 3.17
N ALA A 186 -12.45 13.93 2.69
CA ALA A 186 -12.77 15.14 3.44
C ALA A 186 -13.54 14.86 4.76
N SER A 187 -14.26 13.75 4.82
CA SER A 187 -15.03 13.32 6.00
C SER A 187 -14.19 12.55 7.03
N GLY A 188 -12.98 12.11 6.68
CA GLY A 188 -12.19 11.17 7.48
C GLY A 188 -12.89 9.81 7.65
N LYS A 189 -13.71 9.41 6.68
CA LYS A 189 -14.38 8.11 6.58
C LYS A 189 -14.32 7.60 5.15
N ILE A 190 -14.58 6.32 4.96
CA ILE A 190 -14.71 5.73 3.63
C ILE A 190 -15.80 6.46 2.84
N GLU A 191 -15.46 6.92 1.64
CA GLU A 191 -16.38 7.63 0.75
C GLU A 191 -16.63 6.82 -0.52
N ARG A 192 -17.83 6.97 -1.09
CA ARG A 192 -18.22 6.33 -2.35
C ARG A 192 -18.75 7.38 -3.30
N LYS A 193 -18.08 7.50 -4.46
CA LYS A 193 -18.45 8.50 -5.46
C LYS A 193 -18.14 7.99 -6.87
N ASN A 194 -19.10 8.07 -7.77
CA ASN A 194 -18.93 7.75 -9.20
C ASN A 194 -18.35 6.35 -9.47
N GLY A 195 -18.76 5.34 -8.69
CA GLY A 195 -18.27 3.97 -8.85
C GLY A 195 -16.91 3.71 -8.18
N VAL A 196 -16.36 4.69 -7.47
CA VAL A 196 -15.10 4.58 -6.73
C VAL A 196 -15.37 4.54 -5.24
N ILE A 197 -14.61 3.71 -4.53
CA ILE A 197 -14.54 3.66 -3.06
C ILE A 197 -13.19 4.22 -2.64
N TYR A 198 -13.19 5.27 -1.84
CA TYR A 198 -12.01 5.93 -1.30
C TYR A 198 -11.82 5.51 0.15
N LEU A 199 -10.70 4.85 0.45
CA LEU A 199 -10.44 4.25 1.77
C LEU A 199 -9.59 5.12 2.68
N ASP A 200 -8.85 6.08 2.15
CA ASP A 200 -7.94 6.90 2.97
C ASP A 200 -8.74 7.82 3.89
N CYS A 201 -8.66 7.54 5.19
CA CYS A 201 -9.34 8.30 6.24
C CYS A 201 -8.42 9.34 6.92
N GLY A 202 -7.21 9.53 6.40
CA GLY A 202 -6.16 10.39 6.97
C GLY A 202 -5.23 9.65 7.92
N ILE A 203 -4.11 10.28 8.26
CA ILE A 203 -2.97 9.66 8.97
C ILE A 203 -3.31 9.10 10.37
N ASP A 204 -4.30 9.68 11.04
CA ASP A 204 -4.66 9.32 12.42
C ASP A 204 -5.76 8.24 12.47
N LYS A 205 -6.23 7.75 11.34
CA LYS A 205 -7.39 6.86 11.31
C LYS A 205 -7.35 5.87 10.17
N ILE A 206 -7.40 4.61 10.49
CA ILE A 206 -7.46 3.52 9.51
C ILE A 206 -8.92 3.18 9.24
N GLY A 207 -9.34 3.28 7.98
CA GLY A 207 -10.62 2.78 7.47
C GLY A 207 -10.43 1.44 6.79
N CYS A 208 -11.29 0.46 7.08
CA CYS A 208 -11.28 -0.86 6.47
C CYS A 208 -12.68 -1.23 6.00
N LEU A 209 -12.78 -1.81 4.82
CA LEU A 209 -14.03 -2.24 4.21
C LEU A 209 -14.06 -3.76 4.01
N CYS A 210 -15.16 -4.41 4.37
CA CYS A 210 -15.46 -5.77 3.95
C CYS A 210 -16.18 -5.75 2.60
N LEU A 211 -15.58 -6.33 1.57
CA LEU A 211 -16.10 -6.26 0.18
C LEU A 211 -17.42 -7.03 -0.01
N GLU A 212 -17.62 -8.15 0.70
CA GLU A 212 -18.84 -8.96 0.57
C GLU A 212 -20.04 -8.34 1.26
N THR A 213 -19.85 -7.68 2.42
CA THR A 213 -20.94 -7.16 3.25
C THR A 213 -21.13 -5.66 3.16
N ASP A 214 -20.15 -4.95 2.59
CA ASP A 214 -20.06 -3.48 2.56
C ASP A 214 -19.97 -2.85 3.98
N GLU A 215 -19.55 -3.65 4.97
CA GLU A 215 -19.38 -3.20 6.36
C GLU A 215 -18.05 -2.46 6.52
N GLU A 216 -18.12 -1.32 7.20
CA GLU A 216 -16.98 -0.44 7.44
C GLU A 216 -16.48 -0.59 8.88
N TYR A 217 -15.17 -0.62 9.04
CA TYR A 217 -14.49 -0.66 10.34
C TYR A 217 -13.52 0.50 10.44
N TYR A 218 -13.32 1.01 11.65
CA TYR A 218 -12.41 2.13 11.89
C TYR A 218 -11.62 1.90 13.18
N VAL A 219 -10.33 2.23 13.13
CA VAL A 219 -9.43 2.18 14.28
C VAL A 219 -8.54 3.41 14.34
#